data_46a86c9180636da25386977d9e69a319
#
_entry.id   46a86c9180636da25386977d9e69a319
#
_cell.length_a   1.000
_cell.length_b   1.000
_cell.length_c   1.000
_cell.angle_alpha   90.00
_cell.angle_beta   90.00
_cell.angle_gamma   90.00
#
_symmetry.space_group_name_H-M   'P 1'
#
loop_
_entity.id
_entity.type
_entity.pdbx_description
1 polymer ?
#
loop_
_entity_poly.entity_id
_entity_poly.type
_entity_poly.pdbx_seq_one_letter_code
_entity_poly.pdbx_strand_id
1 'polypeptide(L)'
;MKQRVHTRTWSSPGLAGRRPHLLVEDSRPALAISDFSLFQDAGFDVAFCRGPDSDPGACPLLRGQQCMLVAGADVVLHGLEPGLGVAAAIRRHRPELPVVIKQPRQEHGTAYPVPAGCVPLAYSCSVGGQIDALLRAEATARHAAAAGSGPEDASSPRAPL
;
A
#
# COMPACT_ATOMS: atom_id res chain seq x y z
N MET A 1 -15.19 22.77 -14.33
CA MET A 1 -15.86 21.65 -13.62
C MET A 1 -14.78 20.83 -12.91
N LYS A 2 -14.70 20.92 -11.57
CA LYS A 2 -13.74 20.10 -10.78
C LYS A 2 -14.36 18.71 -10.64
N GLN A 3 -13.90 17.75 -11.43
CA GLN A 3 -14.23 16.35 -11.19
C GLN A 3 -13.68 15.95 -9.82
N ARG A 4 -14.58 15.77 -8.84
CA ARG A 4 -14.24 15.09 -7.59
C ARG A 4 -13.92 13.65 -7.95
N VAL A 5 -12.64 13.28 -7.88
CA VAL A 5 -12.24 11.89 -7.87
C VAL A 5 -12.84 11.30 -6.59
N HIS A 6 -13.88 10.50 -6.73
CA HIS A 6 -14.48 9.80 -5.62
C HIS A 6 -13.43 8.83 -5.08
N THR A 7 -12.87 9.12 -3.93
CA THR A 7 -12.16 8.16 -3.10
C THR A 7 -13.15 7.04 -2.78
N ARG A 8 -13.04 5.91 -3.48
CA ARG A 8 -13.79 4.71 -3.14
C ARG A 8 -13.29 4.26 -1.78
N THR A 9 -14.13 4.35 -0.78
CA THR A 9 -13.94 3.60 0.46
C THR A 9 -14.05 2.12 0.12
N TRP A 10 -13.17 1.31 0.71
CA TRP A 10 -13.20 -0.14 0.54
C TRP A 10 -14.59 -0.71 0.79
N SER A 11 -15.07 -1.54 -0.12
CA SER A 11 -16.33 -2.27 0.06
C SER A 11 -16.08 -3.37 1.06
N SER A 12 -16.48 -3.16 2.31
CA SER A 12 -16.56 -4.11 3.43
C SER A 12 -15.32 -4.94 3.81
N PRO A 13 -14.96 -5.00 5.10
CA PRO A 13 -13.89 -5.86 5.59
C PRO A 13 -14.34 -7.32 5.62
N GLY A 14 -13.47 -8.22 5.10
CA GLY A 14 -13.28 -9.50 5.75
C GLY A 14 -14.22 -10.63 5.44
N LEU A 15 -14.49 -10.95 4.16
CA LEU A 15 -14.99 -12.30 3.82
C LEU A 15 -13.87 -13.08 3.13
N ALA A 16 -13.70 -14.34 3.53
CA ALA A 16 -12.83 -15.29 2.85
C ALA A 16 -13.18 -15.31 1.34
N GLY A 17 -12.18 -15.07 0.48
CA GLY A 17 -12.37 -15.01 -0.97
C GLY A 17 -12.53 -13.60 -1.55
N ARG A 18 -12.42 -12.52 -0.75
CA ARG A 18 -12.39 -11.16 -1.30
C ARG A 18 -11.11 -10.91 -2.13
N ARG A 19 -11.23 -10.03 -3.13
CA ARG A 19 -10.07 -9.52 -3.86
C ARG A 19 -9.16 -8.74 -2.91
N PRO A 20 -7.81 -8.87 -3.02
CA PRO A 20 -6.92 -8.05 -2.23
C PRO A 20 -7.10 -6.57 -2.55
N HIS A 21 -7.07 -5.73 -1.53
CA HIS A 21 -7.21 -4.28 -1.65
C HIS A 21 -5.87 -3.65 -2.03
N LEU A 22 -5.80 -3.07 -3.22
CA LEU A 22 -4.65 -2.32 -3.70
C LEU A 22 -4.89 -0.82 -3.56
N LEU A 23 -4.09 -0.16 -2.73
CA LEU A 23 -4.04 1.30 -2.69
C LEU A 23 -2.99 1.79 -3.69
N VAL A 24 -3.42 2.56 -4.69
CA VAL A 24 -2.53 3.25 -5.64
C VAL A 24 -2.39 4.71 -5.21
N GLU A 25 -1.17 5.12 -4.94
CA GLU A 25 -0.83 6.50 -4.60
C GLU A 25 -0.01 7.12 -5.74
N ASP A 26 -0.56 8.13 -6.39
CA ASP A 26 0.13 8.87 -7.47
C ASP A 26 -0.41 10.31 -7.54
N SER A 27 0.47 11.29 -7.63
CA SER A 27 0.09 12.69 -7.77
C SER A 27 -0.52 13.02 -9.14
N ARG A 28 -0.39 12.11 -10.10
CA ARG A 28 -0.85 12.25 -11.48
C ARG A 28 -2.05 11.35 -11.77
N PRO A 29 -3.27 11.76 -11.40
CA PRO A 29 -4.46 10.90 -11.49
C PRO A 29 -4.74 10.40 -12.91
N ALA A 30 -4.42 11.18 -13.94
CA ALA A 30 -4.67 10.77 -15.33
C ALA A 30 -3.86 9.53 -15.74
N LEU A 31 -2.63 9.38 -15.23
CA LEU A 31 -1.79 8.21 -15.50
C LEU A 31 -2.24 6.99 -14.65
N ALA A 32 -2.62 7.23 -13.42
CA ALA A 32 -3.11 6.17 -12.55
C ALA A 32 -4.44 5.57 -13.04
N ILE A 33 -5.34 6.39 -13.60
CA ILE A 33 -6.62 5.92 -14.13
C ILE A 33 -6.44 5.00 -15.34
N SER A 34 -5.44 5.22 -16.20
CA SER A 34 -5.20 4.35 -17.35
C SER A 34 -4.80 2.92 -16.94
N ASP A 35 -4.12 2.78 -15.79
CA ASP A 35 -3.64 1.50 -15.31
C ASP A 35 -4.65 0.80 -14.38
N PHE A 36 -5.68 1.53 -13.96
CA PHE A 36 -6.66 1.07 -12.97
C PHE A 36 -7.40 -0.20 -13.41
N SER A 37 -7.86 -0.25 -14.67
CA SER A 37 -8.53 -1.43 -15.21
C SER A 37 -7.60 -2.64 -15.25
N LEU A 38 -6.31 -2.45 -15.55
CA LEU A 38 -5.34 -3.54 -15.59
C LEU A 38 -5.11 -4.15 -14.20
N PHE A 39 -5.08 -3.33 -13.15
CA PHE A 39 -5.01 -3.84 -11.77
C PHE A 39 -6.29 -4.57 -11.37
N GLN A 40 -7.47 -4.07 -11.79
CA GLN A 40 -8.74 -4.75 -11.53
C GLN A 40 -8.83 -6.10 -12.26
N ASP A 41 -8.38 -6.17 -13.51
CA ASP A 41 -8.33 -7.39 -14.31
C ASP A 41 -7.34 -8.40 -13.72
N ALA A 42 -6.26 -7.92 -13.07
CA ALA A 42 -5.32 -8.74 -12.33
C ALA A 42 -5.87 -9.27 -10.98
N GLY A 43 -7.10 -8.90 -10.62
CA GLY A 43 -7.80 -9.44 -9.45
C GLY A 43 -7.77 -8.55 -8.21
N PHE A 44 -7.28 -7.30 -8.28
CA PHE A 44 -7.33 -6.37 -7.16
C PHE A 44 -8.67 -5.63 -7.06
N ASP A 45 -9.08 -5.29 -5.83
CA ASP A 45 -9.99 -4.17 -5.58
C ASP A 45 -9.13 -2.92 -5.35
N VAL A 46 -9.34 -1.88 -6.18
CA VAL A 46 -8.38 -0.76 -6.28
C VAL A 46 -8.99 0.52 -5.73
N ALA A 47 -8.27 1.16 -4.82
CA ALA A 47 -8.52 2.53 -4.40
C ALA A 47 -7.37 3.45 -4.82
N PHE A 48 -7.65 4.74 -4.95
CA PHE A 48 -6.69 5.72 -5.40
C PHE A 48 -6.56 6.88 -4.41
N CYS A 49 -5.32 7.30 -4.15
CA CYS A 49 -4.99 8.48 -3.36
C CYS A 49 -4.02 9.39 -4.12
N ARG A 50 -4.35 10.68 -4.24
CA ARG A 50 -3.46 11.66 -4.86
C ARG A 50 -2.29 12.08 -3.98
N GLY A 51 -2.31 11.71 -2.72
CA GLY A 51 -1.40 12.24 -1.72
C GLY A 51 -1.82 13.64 -1.23
N PRO A 52 -0.93 14.28 -0.48
CA PRO A 52 -1.21 15.58 0.16
C PRO A 52 -1.19 16.79 -0.79
N ASP A 53 -0.97 16.59 -2.10
CA ASP A 53 -0.73 17.67 -3.07
C ASP A 53 0.39 18.62 -2.57
N SER A 54 0.10 19.93 -2.50
CA SER A 54 1.03 20.96 -1.99
C SER A 54 0.87 21.21 -0.48
N ASP A 55 -0.13 20.60 0.17
CA ASP A 55 -0.40 20.77 1.60
C ASP A 55 -0.17 19.45 2.37
N PRO A 56 1.01 19.25 2.99
CA PRO A 56 1.27 18.08 3.82
C PRO A 56 0.25 17.89 4.95
N GLY A 57 -0.36 18.96 5.42
CA GLY A 57 -1.42 18.92 6.42
C GLY A 57 -2.71 18.25 5.95
N ALA A 58 -2.91 18.08 4.64
CA ALA A 58 -4.05 17.35 4.10
C ALA A 58 -3.96 15.82 4.29
N CYS A 59 -2.74 15.27 4.51
CA CYS A 59 -2.54 13.85 4.70
C CYS A 59 -2.65 13.46 6.17
N PRO A 60 -3.59 12.61 6.59
CA PRO A 60 -3.73 12.14 7.96
C PRO A 60 -2.46 11.47 8.49
N LEU A 61 -1.79 10.66 7.67
CA LEU A 61 -0.57 9.94 8.06
C LEU A 61 0.57 10.88 8.44
N LEU A 62 0.74 11.98 7.71
CA LEU A 62 1.79 12.97 8.00
C LEU A 62 1.51 13.74 9.29
N ARG A 63 0.25 13.79 9.72
CA ARG A 63 -0.17 14.32 11.02
C ARG A 63 -0.16 13.30 12.15
N GLY A 64 0.34 12.08 11.90
CA GLY A 64 0.32 11.00 12.88
C GLY A 64 -1.08 10.39 13.13
N GLN A 65 -2.04 10.65 12.23
CA GLN A 65 -3.40 10.16 12.33
C GLN A 65 -3.62 8.94 11.43
N GLN A 66 -4.64 8.16 11.74
CA GLN A 66 -5.02 7.00 10.93
C GLN A 66 -5.58 7.44 9.57
N CYS A 67 -5.13 6.80 8.49
CA CYS A 67 -5.70 6.92 7.16
C CYS A 67 -6.57 5.70 6.86
N MET A 68 -7.85 5.92 6.56
CA MET A 68 -8.81 4.83 6.29
C MET A 68 -8.44 4.01 5.04
N LEU A 69 -7.83 4.63 4.04
CA LEU A 69 -7.37 3.92 2.84
C LEU A 69 -6.22 2.97 3.19
N VAL A 70 -5.23 3.46 3.94
CA VAL A 70 -4.11 2.62 4.39
C VAL A 70 -4.57 1.55 5.37
N ALA A 71 -5.51 1.85 6.27
CA ALA A 71 -6.06 0.88 7.20
C ALA A 71 -6.74 -0.30 6.50
N GLY A 72 -7.40 -0.05 5.37
CA GLY A 72 -8.10 -1.09 4.60
C GLY A 72 -7.28 -1.76 3.50
N ALA A 73 -6.05 -1.32 3.23
CA ALA A 73 -5.21 -1.86 2.17
C ALA A 73 -4.55 -3.19 2.57
N ASP A 74 -4.38 -4.07 1.59
CA ASP A 74 -3.58 -5.30 1.69
C ASP A 74 -2.19 -5.13 1.05
N VAL A 75 -2.07 -4.19 0.09
CA VAL A 75 -0.81 -3.80 -0.55
C VAL A 75 -0.91 -2.36 -1.05
N VAL A 76 0.21 -1.65 -1.09
CA VAL A 76 0.30 -0.27 -1.59
C VAL A 76 1.26 -0.20 -2.78
N LEU A 77 0.81 0.44 -3.86
CA LEU A 77 1.68 0.92 -4.94
C LEU A 77 1.91 2.41 -4.74
N HIS A 78 3.10 2.76 -4.27
CA HIS A 78 3.45 4.13 -3.90
C HIS A 78 4.22 4.81 -5.02
N GLY A 79 3.62 5.84 -5.61
CA GLY A 79 4.20 6.65 -6.68
C GLY A 79 4.25 8.14 -6.36
N LEU A 80 4.11 8.51 -5.08
CA LEU A 80 4.27 9.89 -4.62
C LEU A 80 5.75 10.27 -4.52
N GLU A 81 5.99 11.57 -4.49
CA GLU A 81 7.34 12.10 -4.39
C GLU A 81 8.02 11.67 -3.06
N PRO A 82 9.27 11.15 -3.11
CA PRO A 82 9.95 10.62 -1.93
C PRO A 82 10.09 11.64 -0.78
N GLY A 83 10.28 12.93 -1.11
CA GLY A 83 10.43 14.01 -0.13
C GLY A 83 9.21 14.26 0.76
N LEU A 84 8.03 13.77 0.39
CA LEU A 84 6.81 13.93 1.18
C LEU A 84 6.78 13.03 2.43
N GLY A 85 7.58 11.97 2.48
CA GLY A 85 7.66 11.08 3.64
C GLY A 85 6.44 10.18 3.87
N VAL A 86 5.51 10.08 2.90
CA VAL A 86 4.27 9.31 3.04
C VAL A 86 4.56 7.81 3.17
N ALA A 87 5.46 7.25 2.35
CA ALA A 87 5.83 5.84 2.46
C ALA A 87 6.40 5.46 3.84
N ALA A 88 7.26 6.32 4.40
CA ALA A 88 7.78 6.14 5.75
C ALA A 88 6.68 6.23 6.81
N ALA A 89 5.69 7.12 6.62
CA ALA A 89 4.55 7.24 7.51
C ALA A 89 3.65 5.98 7.45
N ILE A 90 3.40 5.42 6.26
CA ILE A 90 2.69 4.14 6.11
C ILE A 90 3.41 3.05 6.90
N ARG A 91 4.72 2.92 6.74
CA ARG A 91 5.52 1.89 7.43
C ARG A 91 5.53 2.04 8.95
N ARG A 92 5.42 3.27 9.48
CA ARG A 92 5.28 3.49 10.93
C ARG A 92 3.92 3.07 11.46
N HIS A 93 2.85 3.32 10.70
CA HIS A 93 1.48 2.99 11.11
C HIS A 93 1.10 1.53 10.87
N ARG A 94 1.60 0.95 9.78
CA ARG A 94 1.32 -0.42 9.34
C ARG A 94 2.63 -1.11 8.92
N PRO A 95 3.50 -1.52 9.85
CA PRO A 95 4.80 -2.14 9.54
C PRO A 95 4.67 -3.46 8.76
N GLU A 96 3.54 -4.15 8.88
CA GLU A 96 3.23 -5.40 8.16
C GLU A 96 2.73 -5.18 6.73
N LEU A 97 2.23 -3.97 6.41
CA LEU A 97 1.65 -3.66 5.11
C LEU A 97 2.75 -3.59 4.04
N PRO A 98 2.70 -4.43 2.99
CA PRO A 98 3.67 -4.35 1.91
C PRO A 98 3.50 -3.07 1.11
N VAL A 99 4.61 -2.34 0.91
CA VAL A 99 4.64 -1.11 0.12
C VAL A 99 5.62 -1.30 -1.03
N VAL A 100 5.10 -1.26 -2.24
CA VAL A 100 5.88 -1.33 -3.49
C VAL A 100 6.06 0.11 -4.00
N ILE A 101 7.31 0.57 -4.14
CA ILE A 101 7.62 1.97 -4.47
C ILE A 101 8.05 2.09 -5.91
N LYS A 102 7.31 2.87 -6.69
CA LYS A 102 7.73 3.30 -8.03
C LYS A 102 8.84 4.33 -7.88
N GLN A 103 10.07 3.94 -8.23
CA GLN A 103 11.19 4.88 -8.23
C GLN A 103 10.96 5.97 -9.29
N PRO A 104 11.12 7.24 -8.96
CA PRO A 104 11.06 8.30 -9.95
C PRO A 104 12.25 8.16 -10.94
N ARG A 105 12.12 8.79 -12.11
CA ARG A 105 13.22 8.84 -13.06
C ARG A 105 14.43 9.47 -12.37
N GLN A 106 15.54 8.73 -12.39
CA GLN A 106 16.79 9.23 -11.83
C GLN A 106 17.40 10.24 -12.80
N GLU A 107 17.35 11.50 -12.43
CA GLU A 107 18.13 12.54 -13.08
C GLU A 107 19.50 12.56 -12.38
N HIS A 108 20.58 12.38 -13.15
CA HIS A 108 21.97 12.40 -12.67
C HIS A 108 22.40 11.23 -11.74
N GLY A 109 21.76 10.07 -11.83
CA GLY A 109 22.27 8.85 -11.17
C GLY A 109 22.09 8.79 -9.65
N THR A 110 21.37 9.72 -9.06
CA THR A 110 21.09 9.71 -7.61
C THR A 110 19.89 8.80 -7.32
N ALA A 111 20.14 7.69 -6.64
CA ALA A 111 19.07 6.83 -6.17
C ALA A 111 18.33 7.50 -5.01
N TYR A 112 17.00 7.50 -5.06
CA TYR A 112 16.19 7.95 -3.93
C TYR A 112 16.19 6.90 -2.81
N PRO A 113 16.31 7.34 -1.54
CA PRO A 113 16.27 6.41 -0.43
C PRO A 113 14.90 5.71 -0.35
N VAL A 114 14.93 4.39 -0.24
CA VAL A 114 13.73 3.56 -0.05
C VAL A 114 13.59 3.25 1.44
N PRO A 115 12.46 3.56 2.06
CA PRO A 115 12.23 3.21 3.46
C PRO A 115 12.40 1.71 3.70
N ALA A 116 12.93 1.34 4.87
CA ALA A 116 13.13 -0.06 5.23
C ALA A 116 11.83 -0.86 5.13
N GLY A 117 11.90 -2.06 4.54
CA GLY A 117 10.76 -2.94 4.34
C GLY A 117 9.86 -2.58 3.16
N CYS A 118 10.22 -1.57 2.36
CA CYS A 118 9.56 -1.30 1.08
C CYS A 118 10.28 -2.02 -0.08
N VAL A 119 9.52 -2.35 -1.13
CA VAL A 119 10.03 -3.02 -2.35
C VAL A 119 10.18 -1.99 -3.46
N PRO A 120 11.41 -1.66 -3.91
CA PRO A 120 11.60 -0.71 -4.99
C PRO A 120 11.26 -1.32 -6.35
N LEU A 121 10.61 -0.55 -7.23
CA LEU A 121 10.45 -0.83 -8.64
C LEU A 121 11.22 0.18 -9.48
N ALA A 122 11.87 -0.28 -10.54
CA ALA A 122 12.51 0.60 -11.49
C ALA A 122 11.51 1.56 -12.15
N TYR A 123 11.94 2.77 -12.47
CA TYR A 123 11.11 3.76 -13.19
C TYR A 123 10.51 3.19 -14.49
N SER A 124 11.28 2.40 -15.22
CA SER A 124 10.89 1.79 -16.49
C SER A 124 10.07 0.51 -16.35
N CYS A 125 9.66 0.16 -15.12
CA CYS A 125 8.88 -1.06 -14.89
C CYS A 125 7.53 -0.96 -15.59
N SER A 126 7.23 -1.94 -16.44
CA SER A 126 5.93 -2.05 -17.10
C SER A 126 4.79 -2.29 -16.10
N VAL A 127 3.55 -2.01 -16.49
CA VAL A 127 2.37 -2.30 -15.64
C VAL A 127 2.30 -3.78 -15.28
N GLY A 128 2.61 -4.69 -16.22
CA GLY A 128 2.72 -6.12 -15.92
C GLY A 128 3.75 -6.43 -14.85
N GLY A 129 4.93 -5.81 -14.91
CA GLY A 129 5.95 -5.96 -13.87
C GLY A 129 5.52 -5.38 -12.52
N GLN A 130 4.76 -4.29 -12.51
CA GLN A 130 4.15 -3.74 -11.29
C GLN A 130 3.15 -4.73 -10.68
N ILE A 131 2.26 -5.30 -11.50
CA ILE A 131 1.28 -6.31 -11.07
C ILE A 131 1.99 -7.51 -10.45
N ASP A 132 3.02 -8.05 -11.11
CA ASP A 132 3.79 -9.19 -10.59
C ASP A 132 4.46 -8.88 -9.24
N ALA A 133 5.00 -7.69 -9.08
CA ALA A 133 5.61 -7.27 -7.82
C ALA A 133 4.58 -7.12 -6.70
N LEU A 134 3.40 -6.56 -7.00
CA LEU A 134 2.30 -6.40 -6.06
C LEU A 134 1.76 -7.76 -5.58
N LEU A 135 1.53 -8.69 -6.51
CA LEU A 135 1.06 -10.04 -6.19
C LEU A 135 2.07 -10.79 -5.30
N ARG A 136 3.37 -10.70 -5.60
CA ARG A 136 4.41 -11.30 -4.77
C ARG A 136 4.48 -10.67 -3.38
N ALA A 137 4.42 -9.35 -3.29
CA ALA A 137 4.49 -8.65 -2.00
C ALA A 137 3.30 -8.98 -1.11
N GLU A 138 2.09 -8.99 -1.66
CA GLU A 138 0.86 -9.34 -0.96
C GLU A 138 0.86 -10.81 -0.51
N ALA A 139 1.25 -11.75 -1.38
CA ALA A 139 1.35 -13.17 -1.04
C ALA A 139 2.37 -13.42 0.09
N THR A 140 3.52 -12.75 0.05
CA THR A 140 4.53 -12.84 1.11
C THR A 140 4.01 -12.35 2.46
N ALA A 141 3.32 -11.21 2.48
CA ALA A 141 2.73 -10.65 3.69
C ALA A 141 1.64 -11.57 4.27
N ARG A 142 0.80 -12.13 3.41
CA ARG A 142 -0.25 -13.08 3.81
C ARG A 142 0.33 -14.35 4.42
N HIS A 143 1.39 -14.90 3.85
CA HIS A 143 2.08 -16.07 4.40
C HIS A 143 2.72 -15.77 5.76
N ALA A 144 3.35 -14.61 5.92
CA ALA A 144 3.94 -14.18 7.19
C ALA A 144 2.87 -14.03 8.29
N ALA A 145 1.72 -13.45 7.96
CA ALA A 145 0.60 -13.32 8.89
C ALA A 145 0.03 -14.68 9.32
N ALA A 146 -0.10 -15.63 8.39
CA ALA A 146 -0.56 -16.99 8.68
C ALA A 146 0.41 -17.76 9.59
N ALA A 147 1.73 -17.60 9.38
CA ALA A 147 2.76 -18.22 10.20
C ALA A 147 2.84 -17.66 11.62
N GLY A 148 2.51 -16.37 11.80
CA GLY A 148 2.49 -15.70 13.11
C GLY A 148 1.26 -16.03 13.97
N SER A 149 0.24 -16.64 13.38
CA SER A 149 -1.02 -17.02 14.07
C SER A 149 -1.00 -18.45 14.63
N GLY A 150 0.17 -19.00 14.95
CA GLY A 150 0.32 -20.31 15.61
C GLY A 150 -0.43 -20.33 16.95
N PRO A 151 -0.92 -21.52 17.42
CA PRO A 151 -1.74 -21.60 18.62
C PRO A 151 -0.95 -21.09 19.82
N GLU A 152 -1.42 -20.04 20.45
CA GLU A 152 -1.01 -19.68 21.81
C GLU A 152 -1.31 -20.89 22.70
N ASP A 153 -0.25 -21.47 23.21
CA ASP A 153 -0.23 -22.64 24.08
C ASP A 153 -1.11 -22.33 25.32
N ALA A 154 -2.31 -22.89 25.32
CA ALA A 154 -3.25 -22.81 26.43
C ALA A 154 -2.81 -23.75 27.56
N SER A 155 -1.55 -23.65 27.98
CA SER A 155 -1.00 -24.31 29.16
C SER A 155 -0.99 -23.36 30.33
N SER A 156 -2.18 -23.05 30.84
CA SER A 156 -2.32 -22.49 32.19
C SER A 156 -2.23 -23.67 33.19
N PRO A 157 -1.22 -23.75 34.07
CA PRO A 157 -1.18 -24.76 35.10
C PRO A 157 -2.28 -24.47 36.12
N ARG A 158 -3.26 -25.37 36.23
CA ARG A 158 -4.21 -25.43 37.36
C ARG A 158 -3.38 -25.59 38.63
N ALA A 159 -3.43 -24.61 39.51
CA ALA A 159 -2.97 -24.76 40.88
C ALA A 159 -3.84 -25.83 41.63
N PRO A 160 -3.22 -26.75 42.38
CA PRO A 160 -3.98 -27.67 43.28
C PRO A 160 -4.44 -26.91 44.54
N LEU A 161 -5.64 -27.28 45.00
CA LEU A 161 -6.20 -26.88 46.28
C LEU A 161 -5.43 -27.44 47.46
#